data_845cbca94d0b81380fc15714ed2b3610
#
_entry.id   845cbca94d0b81380fc15714ed2b3610
#
_cell.length_a   1.000
_cell.length_b   1.000
_cell.length_c   1.000
_cell.angle_alpha   90.00
_cell.angle_beta   90.00
_cell.angle_gamma   90.00
#
_symmetry.space_group_name_H-M   'P 1'
#
loop_
_entity.id
_entity.type
_entity.pdbx_description
1 polymer ?
#
loop_
_entity_poly.entity_id
_entity_poly.type
_entity_poly.pdbx_seq_one_letter_code
_entity_poly.pdbx_strand_id
1 'polypeptide(L)'
;MKATVLADNIGEGPLAGEWGLSIYIEYENKKILLDTGASALFTENAKAMDISLENIDFGILSHAHYDHANGMEYFFKRNRHAKFYLQKSCAENCYAYEEGRFRYIGIPKNLLAAYQDRLIYADGDAALCDGVYVVAHKRKNREKIGEREQMYQKKNDDFLPDNFDHEQSLVFETEKGLVIFSSCSHAGAADIIREVSETFPGKKVFSLIGGFHLFNKTDEEILRLAEQIRETGIESVYTGHCTGDRAFGILKEKLGSMAEQLKVGLSIEF
;
A
#
# COMPACT_ATOMS: atom_id res chain seq x y z
N MET A 1 -6.84 -12.67 12.32
CA MET A 1 -6.42 -11.33 11.88
C MET A 1 -7.63 -10.57 11.36
N LYS A 2 -7.71 -9.26 11.62
CA LYS A 2 -8.78 -8.39 11.10
C LYS A 2 -8.16 -7.13 10.50
N ALA A 3 -8.61 -6.73 9.32
CA ALA A 3 -8.19 -5.50 8.66
C ALA A 3 -9.41 -4.60 8.39
N THR A 4 -9.30 -3.30 8.68
CA THR A 4 -10.38 -2.31 8.47
C THR A 4 -9.83 -1.13 7.67
N VAL A 5 -10.49 -0.79 6.57
CA VAL A 5 -10.09 0.30 5.67
C VAL A 5 -10.49 1.65 6.30
N LEU A 6 -9.50 2.51 6.57
CA LEU A 6 -9.70 3.85 7.14
C LEU A 6 -9.75 4.95 6.08
N ALA A 7 -9.03 4.78 4.98
CA ALA A 7 -9.08 5.67 3.80
C ALA A 7 -9.04 4.84 2.52
N ASP A 8 -9.87 5.19 1.57
CA ASP A 8 -9.96 4.68 0.20
C ASP A 8 -10.77 5.70 -0.62
N ASN A 9 -10.77 5.58 -1.95
CA ASN A 9 -11.51 6.50 -2.82
C ASN A 9 -13.03 6.43 -2.61
N ILE A 10 -13.54 5.28 -2.15
CA ILE A 10 -14.97 5.03 -1.97
C ILE A 10 -15.34 5.17 -0.50
N GLY A 11 -16.12 6.20 -0.18
CA GLY A 11 -16.77 6.37 1.11
C GLY A 11 -18.18 5.77 1.14
N GLU A 12 -18.69 5.43 2.31
CA GLU A 12 -20.05 4.92 2.49
C GLU A 12 -20.70 5.46 3.77
N GLY A 13 -21.92 5.94 3.67
CA GLY A 13 -22.67 6.51 4.81
C GLY A 13 -21.95 7.72 5.43
N PRO A 14 -21.63 7.70 6.72
CA PRO A 14 -20.93 8.80 7.38
C PRO A 14 -19.40 8.79 7.12
N LEU A 15 -18.87 7.77 6.47
CA LEU A 15 -17.44 7.62 6.19
C LEU A 15 -17.12 8.24 4.83
N ALA A 16 -16.19 9.19 4.82
CA ALA A 16 -15.81 9.88 3.60
C ALA A 16 -14.64 9.20 2.91
N GLY A 17 -14.65 9.23 1.56
CA GLY A 17 -13.54 8.76 0.73
C GLY A 17 -12.60 9.89 0.32
N GLU A 18 -11.37 9.56 0.02
CA GLU A 18 -10.36 10.43 -0.60
C GLU A 18 -9.45 9.63 -1.51
N TRP A 19 -8.75 10.29 -2.43
CA TRP A 19 -7.68 9.62 -3.19
C TRP A 19 -6.51 9.32 -2.25
N GLY A 20 -6.48 8.13 -1.68
CA GLY A 20 -5.49 7.68 -0.72
C GLY A 20 -5.87 6.36 -0.08
N LEU A 21 -4.93 5.69 0.55
CA LEU A 21 -5.19 4.43 1.25
C LEU A 21 -4.64 4.48 2.68
N SER A 22 -5.43 3.95 3.63
CA SER A 22 -5.00 3.67 4.99
C SER A 22 -5.78 2.48 5.52
N ILE A 23 -5.08 1.53 6.13
CA ILE A 23 -5.68 0.30 6.67
C ILE A 23 -5.23 0.07 8.11
N TYR A 24 -6.19 -0.08 9.02
CA TYR A 24 -5.98 -0.52 10.39
C TYR A 24 -6.02 -2.05 10.45
N ILE A 25 -5.05 -2.67 11.11
CA ILE A 25 -4.90 -4.11 11.16
C ILE A 25 -4.73 -4.57 12.62
N GLU A 26 -5.56 -5.52 13.02
CA GLU A 26 -5.46 -6.25 14.28
C GLU A 26 -4.90 -7.64 14.00
N TYR A 27 -3.72 -7.92 14.53
CA TYR A 27 -3.04 -9.20 14.39
C TYR A 27 -2.51 -9.64 15.74
N GLU A 28 -2.97 -10.78 16.22
CA GLU A 28 -2.69 -11.24 17.59
C GLU A 28 -3.00 -10.16 18.63
N ASN A 29 -2.01 -9.73 19.41
CA ASN A 29 -2.11 -8.64 20.37
C ASN A 29 -1.58 -7.29 19.83
N LYS A 30 -1.37 -7.17 18.50
CA LYS A 30 -0.84 -5.98 17.85
C LYS A 30 -1.91 -5.21 17.09
N LYS A 31 -1.80 -3.89 17.16
CA LYS A 31 -2.57 -2.93 16.39
C LYS A 31 -1.60 -2.20 15.46
N ILE A 32 -1.83 -2.32 14.17
CA ILE A 32 -0.88 -1.91 13.13
C ILE A 32 -1.59 -0.94 12.18
N LEU A 33 -0.90 0.08 11.73
CA LEU A 33 -1.41 1.00 10.72
C LEU A 33 -0.57 0.88 9.46
N LEU A 34 -1.20 0.51 8.35
CA LEU A 34 -0.60 0.59 7.02
C LEU A 34 -1.06 1.88 6.36
N ASP A 35 -0.12 2.75 6.03
CA ASP A 35 -0.33 4.06 5.41
C ASP A 35 -1.28 4.99 6.17
N THR A 36 -1.39 6.22 5.71
CA THR A 36 -2.12 7.28 6.43
C THR A 36 -3.02 8.13 5.52
N GLY A 37 -3.22 7.70 4.25
CA GLY A 37 -4.03 8.46 3.29
C GLY A 37 -3.39 9.77 2.82
N ALA A 38 -4.19 10.55 2.11
CA ALA A 38 -3.77 11.83 1.50
C ALA A 38 -3.99 13.03 2.43
N SER A 39 -4.68 12.86 3.56
CA SER A 39 -5.04 13.96 4.47
C SER A 39 -5.25 13.48 5.92
N ALA A 40 -5.92 14.29 6.74
CA ALA A 40 -6.37 13.90 8.08
C ALA A 40 -7.60 12.98 8.08
N LEU A 41 -8.21 12.72 6.92
CA LEU A 41 -9.52 12.07 6.81
C LEU A 41 -9.54 10.66 7.44
N PHE A 42 -8.47 9.88 7.29
CA PHE A 42 -8.36 8.57 7.95
C PHE A 42 -8.55 8.66 9.47
N THR A 43 -8.18 9.78 10.12
CA THR A 43 -8.37 9.98 11.56
C THR A 43 -9.81 10.24 11.93
N GLU A 44 -10.57 10.90 11.06
CA GLU A 44 -12.00 11.17 11.23
C GLU A 44 -12.80 9.89 11.04
N ASN A 45 -12.48 9.12 9.99
CA ASN A 45 -13.05 7.81 9.73
C ASN A 45 -12.74 6.82 10.87
N ALA A 46 -11.49 6.76 11.35
CA ALA A 46 -11.12 5.93 12.50
C ALA A 46 -11.96 6.26 13.73
N LYS A 47 -12.14 7.56 14.03
CA LYS A 47 -13.00 8.02 15.14
C LYS A 47 -14.46 7.61 14.94
N ALA A 48 -15.01 7.73 13.74
CA ALA A 48 -16.39 7.33 13.44
C ALA A 48 -16.62 5.81 13.58
N MET A 49 -15.54 5.02 13.49
CA MET A 49 -15.55 3.55 13.67
C MET A 49 -15.07 3.11 15.06
N ASP A 50 -14.93 4.02 16.03
CA ASP A 50 -14.42 3.75 17.37
C ASP A 50 -13.02 3.10 17.40
N ILE A 51 -12.18 3.38 16.40
CA ILE A 51 -10.80 2.91 16.30
C ILE A 51 -9.87 3.97 16.90
N SER A 52 -9.18 3.62 18.01
CA SER A 52 -8.23 4.49 18.70
C SER A 52 -6.85 4.41 18.03
N LEU A 53 -6.45 5.48 17.34
CA LEU A 53 -5.12 5.60 16.74
C LEU A 53 -4.00 5.75 17.79
N GLU A 54 -4.32 6.20 19.00
CA GLU A 54 -3.40 6.30 20.13
C GLU A 54 -2.88 4.92 20.55
N ASN A 55 -3.65 3.85 20.28
CA ASN A 55 -3.32 2.48 20.66
C ASN A 55 -2.60 1.68 19.57
N ILE A 56 -2.23 2.30 18.45
CA ILE A 56 -1.42 1.66 17.41
C ILE A 56 -0.02 1.38 17.96
N ASP A 57 0.46 0.14 17.83
CA ASP A 57 1.78 -0.29 18.29
C ASP A 57 2.88 0.19 17.32
N PHE A 58 2.66 0.08 16.02
CA PHE A 58 3.56 0.57 14.96
C PHE A 58 2.81 0.77 13.65
N GLY A 59 3.41 1.56 12.76
CA GLY A 59 2.91 1.78 11.41
C GLY A 59 3.91 1.35 10.35
N ILE A 60 3.42 1.20 9.13
CA ILE A 60 4.21 0.92 7.94
C ILE A 60 3.83 1.94 6.87
N LEU A 61 4.82 2.55 6.23
CA LEU A 61 4.63 3.26 4.98
C LEU A 61 4.93 2.31 3.84
N SER A 62 3.93 2.03 3.01
CA SER A 62 4.08 1.13 1.88
C SER A 62 5.05 1.64 0.82
N HIS A 63 5.02 2.94 0.54
CA HIS A 63 5.89 3.62 -0.42
C HIS A 63 5.84 5.15 -0.25
N ALA A 64 6.72 5.86 -0.96
CA ALA A 64 7.00 7.27 -0.72
C ALA A 64 6.05 8.25 -1.46
N HIS A 65 4.77 7.92 -1.72
CA HIS A 65 3.82 8.82 -2.35
C HIS A 65 2.91 9.52 -1.33
N TYR A 66 2.43 10.73 -1.72
CA TYR A 66 1.70 11.66 -0.85
C TYR A 66 0.36 11.09 -0.35
N ASP A 67 -0.33 10.33 -1.19
CA ASP A 67 -1.64 9.74 -0.91
C ASP A 67 -1.59 8.53 0.04
N HIS A 68 -0.38 8.21 0.54
CA HIS A 68 -0.09 7.24 1.58
C HIS A 68 0.59 7.87 2.81
N ALA A 69 1.31 8.99 2.59
CA ALA A 69 2.17 9.60 3.60
C ALA A 69 1.66 10.91 4.20
N ASN A 70 0.73 11.62 3.54
CA ASN A 70 0.30 12.96 3.98
C ASN A 70 -0.37 12.95 5.36
N GLY A 71 -0.98 11.85 5.75
CA GLY A 71 -1.58 11.69 7.07
C GLY A 71 -0.60 11.44 8.20
N MET A 72 0.68 11.12 7.93
CA MET A 72 1.65 10.73 8.95
C MET A 72 1.82 11.79 10.06
N GLU A 73 1.84 13.08 9.71
CA GLU A 73 1.93 14.15 10.71
C GLU A 73 0.74 14.15 11.67
N TYR A 74 -0.48 13.93 11.15
CA TYR A 74 -1.69 13.84 11.97
C TYR A 74 -1.66 12.61 12.87
N PHE A 75 -1.14 11.50 12.38
CA PHE A 75 -0.91 10.30 13.19
C PHE A 75 0.08 10.56 14.32
N PHE A 76 1.27 11.10 14.03
CA PHE A 76 2.30 11.36 15.06
C PHE A 76 1.87 12.38 16.11
N LYS A 77 1.00 13.31 15.78
CA LYS A 77 0.40 14.24 16.77
C LYS A 77 -0.54 13.53 17.75
N ARG A 78 -1.23 12.46 17.33
CA ARG A 78 -2.16 11.67 18.15
C ARG A 78 -1.44 10.55 18.90
N ASN A 79 -0.72 9.72 18.18
CA ASN A 79 0.06 8.62 18.74
C ASN A 79 1.46 9.11 19.11
N ARG A 80 1.88 8.93 20.36
CA ARG A 80 3.15 9.47 20.87
C ARG A 80 4.29 8.44 20.92
N HIS A 81 4.02 7.16 20.63
CA HIS A 81 4.99 6.08 20.82
C HIS A 81 5.25 5.24 19.58
N ALA A 82 4.24 4.96 18.78
CA ALA A 82 4.38 4.11 17.61
C ALA A 82 5.42 4.65 16.62
N LYS A 83 6.25 3.76 16.09
CA LYS A 83 7.20 4.07 15.01
C LYS A 83 6.64 3.58 13.70
N PHE A 84 7.10 4.20 12.61
CA PHE A 84 6.80 3.78 11.25
C PHE A 84 8.00 3.08 10.62
N TYR A 85 7.75 1.94 9.97
CA TYR A 85 8.73 1.21 9.18
C TYR A 85 8.64 1.64 7.71
N LEU A 86 9.77 2.04 7.13
CA LEU A 86 9.92 2.46 5.75
C LEU A 86 11.09 1.70 5.13
N GLN A 87 11.11 1.55 3.79
CA GLN A 87 12.34 1.15 3.12
C GLN A 87 13.40 2.26 3.19
N LYS A 88 14.67 1.88 3.26
CA LYS A 88 15.81 2.78 3.36
C LYS A 88 15.91 3.77 2.20
N SER A 89 15.38 3.41 1.04
CA SER A 89 15.28 4.26 -0.14
C SER A 89 14.15 5.28 -0.10
N CYS A 90 13.25 5.24 0.90
CA CYS A 90 12.22 6.26 1.06
C CYS A 90 12.86 7.63 1.29
N ALA A 91 12.48 8.59 0.43
CA ALA A 91 12.95 9.96 0.50
C ALA A 91 11.85 10.93 0.03
N GLU A 92 12.02 12.21 0.35
CA GLU A 92 11.12 13.30 -0.07
C GLU A 92 11.47 13.78 -1.49
N ASN A 93 11.43 12.86 -2.48
CA ASN A 93 11.98 13.11 -3.82
C ASN A 93 11.15 12.55 -4.99
N CYS A 94 9.92 12.09 -4.76
CA CYS A 94 9.05 11.55 -5.82
C CYS A 94 8.30 12.65 -6.57
N TYR A 95 8.24 12.53 -7.89
CA TYR A 95 7.60 13.46 -8.81
C TYR A 95 6.83 12.71 -9.90
N ALA A 96 5.72 13.29 -10.38
CA ALA A 96 5.07 12.91 -11.63
C ALA A 96 5.37 13.97 -12.70
N TYR A 97 5.51 13.55 -13.96
CA TYR A 97 5.60 14.47 -15.10
C TYR A 97 4.24 14.58 -15.77
N GLU A 98 3.61 15.74 -15.60
CA GLU A 98 2.26 16.01 -16.06
C GLU A 98 2.22 17.38 -16.74
N GLU A 99 1.54 17.50 -17.85
CA GLU A 99 1.35 18.77 -18.58
C GLU A 99 2.66 19.55 -18.83
N GLY A 100 3.74 18.83 -19.16
CA GLY A 100 5.02 19.45 -19.47
C GLY A 100 5.85 19.92 -18.27
N ARG A 101 5.48 19.55 -17.03
CA ARG A 101 6.20 19.93 -15.80
C ARG A 101 6.26 18.79 -14.80
N PHE A 102 7.27 18.84 -13.94
CA PHE A 102 7.38 17.94 -12.79
C PHE A 102 6.52 18.47 -11.62
N ARG A 103 5.55 17.66 -11.17
CA ARG A 103 4.74 17.90 -9.98
C ARG A 103 5.24 17.00 -8.85
N TYR A 104 5.45 17.57 -7.67
CA TYR A 104 5.82 16.81 -6.49
C TYR A 104 4.68 15.90 -6.04
N ILE A 105 4.96 14.60 -5.86
CA ILE A 105 4.01 13.58 -5.41
C ILE A 105 4.53 12.75 -4.23
N GLY A 106 5.60 13.21 -3.58
CA GLY A 106 6.28 12.46 -2.53
C GLY A 106 5.76 12.72 -1.13
N ILE A 107 6.45 12.13 -0.15
CA ILE A 107 6.27 12.37 1.29
C ILE A 107 6.32 13.88 1.57
N PRO A 108 5.49 14.44 2.46
CA PRO A 108 5.53 15.87 2.79
C PRO A 108 6.94 16.35 3.13
N LYS A 109 7.34 17.47 2.55
CA LYS A 109 8.68 18.01 2.75
C LYS A 109 8.98 18.27 4.22
N ASN A 110 10.19 17.91 4.66
CA ASN A 110 10.70 17.98 6.02
C ASN A 110 10.03 17.03 7.03
N LEU A 111 9.11 16.18 6.62
CA LEU A 111 8.44 15.24 7.52
C LEU A 111 9.42 14.19 8.06
N LEU A 112 10.27 13.62 7.18
CA LEU A 112 11.25 12.61 7.59
C LEU A 112 12.25 13.17 8.60
N ALA A 113 12.70 14.40 8.42
CA ALA A 113 13.61 15.08 9.36
C ALA A 113 12.89 15.44 10.67
N ALA A 114 11.65 15.94 10.62
CA ALA A 114 10.90 16.36 11.80
C ALA A 114 10.55 15.19 12.74
N TYR A 115 10.38 13.98 12.19
CA TYR A 115 9.98 12.79 12.93
C TYR A 115 11.01 11.66 12.87
N GLN A 116 12.29 11.97 12.65
CA GLN A 116 13.36 10.98 12.50
C GLN A 116 13.41 9.94 13.65
N ASP A 117 13.12 10.35 14.89
CA ASP A 117 13.10 9.46 16.05
C ASP A 117 11.91 8.49 16.05
N ARG A 118 10.94 8.71 15.16
CA ARG A 118 9.73 7.89 14.98
C ARG A 118 9.80 6.98 13.76
N LEU A 119 10.92 6.98 13.03
CA LEU A 119 11.10 6.22 11.78
C LEU A 119 12.13 5.10 11.99
N ILE A 120 11.83 3.94 11.42
CA ILE A 120 12.72 2.78 11.33
C ILE A 120 12.87 2.43 9.86
N TYR A 121 14.10 2.45 9.38
CA TYR A 121 14.42 2.14 7.99
C TYR A 121 14.82 0.67 7.85
N ALA A 122 14.03 -0.10 7.07
CA ALA A 122 14.39 -1.45 6.65
C ALA A 122 15.30 -1.41 5.40
N ASP A 123 16.28 -2.28 5.36
CA ASP A 123 17.18 -2.47 4.21
C ASP A 123 16.83 -3.80 3.53
N GLY A 124 15.73 -3.81 2.76
CA GLY A 124 15.16 -5.02 2.18
C GLY A 124 14.09 -5.69 3.04
N ASP A 125 14.01 -7.02 2.99
CA ASP A 125 13.03 -7.80 3.76
C ASP A 125 13.39 -7.76 5.26
N ALA A 126 12.36 -7.62 6.11
CA ALA A 126 12.54 -7.61 7.56
C ALA A 126 11.35 -8.22 8.30
N ALA A 127 11.63 -8.98 9.37
CA ALA A 127 10.63 -9.37 10.34
C ALA A 127 10.37 -8.21 11.32
N LEU A 128 9.11 -7.84 11.52
CA LEU A 128 8.71 -6.76 12.44
C LEU A 128 8.35 -7.32 13.83
N CYS A 129 7.69 -8.43 13.85
CA CYS A 129 7.41 -9.29 15.02
C CYS A 129 7.00 -10.68 14.51
N ASP A 130 6.66 -11.60 15.43
CA ASP A 130 6.26 -12.95 15.07
C ASP A 130 5.08 -12.93 14.10
N GLY A 131 5.28 -13.57 12.93
CA GLY A 131 4.28 -13.66 11.87
C GLY A 131 4.03 -12.38 11.07
N VAL A 132 4.80 -11.30 11.28
CA VAL A 132 4.63 -10.02 10.55
C VAL A 132 5.94 -9.59 9.90
N TYR A 133 5.90 -9.37 8.60
CA TYR A 133 7.08 -9.06 7.80
C TYR A 133 6.83 -7.89 6.85
N VAL A 134 7.88 -7.16 6.52
CA VAL A 134 7.93 -6.34 5.30
C VAL A 134 8.77 -7.05 4.27
N VAL A 135 8.30 -7.06 3.02
CA VAL A 135 8.98 -7.65 1.87
C VAL A 135 9.22 -6.54 0.84
N ALA A 136 10.49 -6.27 0.58
CA ALA A 136 10.91 -5.32 -0.45
C ALA A 136 10.79 -5.97 -1.84
N HIS A 137 10.44 -5.16 -2.84
CA HIS A 137 10.31 -5.67 -4.21
C HIS A 137 11.67 -5.74 -4.90
N LYS A 138 11.97 -6.88 -5.52
CA LYS A 138 13.30 -7.24 -6.08
C LYS A 138 13.29 -7.34 -7.60
N ARG A 139 12.13 -7.19 -8.25
CA ARG A 139 12.01 -7.26 -9.72
C ARG A 139 12.96 -6.27 -10.37
N LYS A 140 13.69 -6.74 -11.39
CA LYS A 140 14.62 -5.91 -12.17
C LYS A 140 13.88 -5.01 -13.17
N ASN A 141 14.53 -3.95 -13.60
CA ASN A 141 14.06 -3.01 -14.63
C ASN A 141 12.76 -2.27 -14.26
N ARG A 142 12.52 -2.00 -12.98
CA ARG A 142 11.35 -1.23 -12.50
C ARG A 142 11.38 0.23 -12.96
N GLU A 143 12.56 0.78 -13.28
CA GLU A 143 12.71 2.09 -13.91
C GLU A 143 11.90 2.24 -15.22
N LYS A 144 11.66 1.14 -15.96
CA LYS A 144 10.77 1.13 -17.11
C LYS A 144 9.30 1.32 -16.74
N ILE A 145 8.94 0.93 -15.52
CA ILE A 145 7.59 1.19 -14.98
C ILE A 145 7.47 2.69 -14.70
N GLY A 146 8.43 3.27 -13.98
CA GLY A 146 8.46 4.71 -13.71
C GLY A 146 8.42 5.55 -14.98
N GLU A 147 9.21 5.20 -16.00
CA GLU A 147 9.19 5.87 -17.30
C GLU A 147 7.81 5.80 -17.97
N ARG A 148 7.17 4.62 -17.99
CA ARG A 148 5.83 4.42 -18.54
C ARG A 148 4.75 5.18 -17.77
N GLU A 149 4.81 5.19 -16.45
CA GLU A 149 3.86 5.88 -15.56
C GLU A 149 4.17 7.37 -15.43
N GLN A 150 5.25 7.87 -16.07
CA GLN A 150 5.72 9.25 -15.95
C GLN A 150 6.00 9.63 -14.48
N MET A 151 6.55 8.68 -13.71
CA MET A 151 6.96 8.85 -12.32
C MET A 151 8.48 8.87 -12.20
N TYR A 152 8.99 9.81 -11.41
CA TYR A 152 10.42 10.12 -11.33
C TYR A 152 10.86 10.35 -9.88
N GLN A 153 12.11 10.03 -9.60
CA GLN A 153 12.80 10.46 -8.40
C GLN A 153 13.78 11.58 -8.75
N LYS A 154 13.74 12.66 -7.98
CA LYS A 154 14.77 13.70 -8.10
C LYS A 154 16.00 13.29 -7.29
N LYS A 155 17.14 13.14 -7.99
CA LYS A 155 18.46 12.86 -7.38
C LYS A 155 19.42 13.99 -7.80
N ASN A 156 19.86 14.81 -6.85
CA ASN A 156 20.52 16.08 -7.08
C ASN A 156 19.64 17.00 -7.95
N ASP A 157 20.09 17.38 -9.15
CA ASP A 157 19.32 18.21 -10.09
C ASP A 157 18.64 17.40 -11.20
N ASP A 158 18.83 16.08 -11.25
CA ASP A 158 18.28 15.20 -12.29
C ASP A 158 16.97 14.54 -11.84
N PHE A 159 16.05 14.37 -12.79
CA PHE A 159 14.86 13.54 -12.64
C PHE A 159 15.10 12.21 -13.35
N LEU A 160 15.23 11.15 -12.56
CA LEU A 160 15.41 9.78 -13.06
C LEU A 160 14.09 9.01 -12.96
N PRO A 161 13.75 8.15 -13.93
CA PRO A 161 12.58 7.29 -13.82
C PRO A 161 12.55 6.57 -12.47
N ASP A 162 11.39 6.56 -11.82
CA ASP A 162 11.26 5.91 -10.52
C ASP A 162 11.41 4.39 -10.67
N ASN A 163 12.29 3.79 -9.90
CA ASN A 163 12.48 2.35 -9.84
C ASN A 163 11.68 1.70 -8.70
N PHE A 164 10.90 2.50 -7.95
CA PHE A 164 10.05 2.05 -6.83
C PHE A 164 10.80 1.20 -5.79
N ASP A 165 12.08 1.44 -5.56
CA ASP A 165 12.86 0.75 -4.53
C ASP A 165 12.44 1.14 -3.10
N HIS A 166 11.64 2.20 -2.98
CA HIS A 166 10.98 2.63 -1.74
C HIS A 166 9.66 1.88 -1.47
N GLU A 167 9.18 1.02 -2.39
CA GLU A 167 7.94 0.25 -2.22
C GLU A 167 8.22 -1.06 -1.48
N GLN A 168 7.33 -1.41 -0.54
CA GLN A 168 7.33 -2.66 0.21
C GLN A 168 5.91 -3.17 0.44
N SER A 169 5.78 -4.49 0.56
CA SER A 169 4.54 -5.15 0.99
C SER A 169 4.63 -5.53 2.47
N LEU A 170 3.51 -5.39 3.19
CA LEU A 170 3.33 -5.91 4.54
C LEU A 170 2.70 -7.30 4.45
N VAL A 171 3.32 -8.30 5.09
CA VAL A 171 2.93 -9.71 4.98
C VAL A 171 2.65 -10.29 6.36
N PHE A 172 1.53 -10.98 6.49
CA PHE A 172 1.11 -11.67 7.72
C PHE A 172 1.02 -13.17 7.50
N GLU A 173 1.47 -13.93 8.49
CA GLU A 173 1.22 -15.38 8.57
C GLU A 173 -0.10 -15.63 9.28
N THR A 174 -1.02 -16.32 8.63
CA THR A 174 -2.30 -16.74 9.22
C THR A 174 -2.49 -18.24 9.09
N GLU A 175 -3.49 -18.79 9.75
CA GLU A 175 -3.85 -20.21 9.61
C GLU A 175 -4.24 -20.59 8.17
N LYS A 176 -4.76 -19.63 7.38
CA LYS A 176 -5.15 -19.81 5.98
C LYS A 176 -3.98 -19.70 5.00
N GLY A 177 -2.85 -19.12 5.44
CA GLY A 177 -1.67 -18.83 4.62
C GLY A 177 -1.20 -17.39 4.77
N LEU A 178 -0.37 -16.94 3.85
CA LEU A 178 0.16 -15.56 3.83
C LEU A 178 -0.89 -14.59 3.32
N VAL A 179 -1.08 -13.49 4.05
CA VAL A 179 -1.90 -12.35 3.65
C VAL A 179 -1.00 -11.17 3.36
N ILE A 180 -1.08 -10.65 2.14
CA ILE A 180 -0.24 -9.57 1.63
C ILE A 180 -1.05 -8.28 1.58
N PHE A 181 -0.46 -7.19 2.07
CA PHE A 181 -0.94 -5.83 1.84
C PHE A 181 0.09 -5.09 0.99
N SER A 182 -0.36 -4.60 -0.18
CA SER A 182 0.46 -3.80 -1.10
C SER A 182 -0.37 -2.65 -1.63
N SER A 183 -0.10 -1.44 -1.16
CA SER A 183 -1.03 -0.31 -1.28
C SER A 183 -1.25 0.19 -2.70
N CYS A 184 -0.21 0.23 -3.55
CA CYS A 184 -0.34 0.60 -4.97
C CYS A 184 0.13 -0.47 -5.95
N SER A 185 0.97 -1.42 -5.48
CA SER A 185 1.49 -2.52 -6.28
C SER A 185 2.20 -2.04 -7.56
N HIS A 186 3.03 -1.00 -7.47
CA HIS A 186 3.79 -0.49 -8.62
C HIS A 186 4.71 -1.57 -9.21
N ALA A 187 5.24 -2.47 -8.36
CA ALA A 187 6.00 -3.64 -8.83
C ALA A 187 5.16 -4.65 -9.64
N GLY A 188 3.83 -4.49 -9.63
CA GLY A 188 2.86 -5.38 -10.29
C GLY A 188 2.26 -6.42 -9.35
N ALA A 189 0.91 -6.41 -9.19
CA ALA A 189 0.22 -7.24 -8.19
C ALA A 189 0.55 -8.74 -8.32
N ALA A 190 0.55 -9.32 -9.52
CA ALA A 190 0.90 -10.72 -9.73
C ALA A 190 2.38 -11.03 -9.43
N ASP A 191 3.28 -10.07 -9.71
CA ASP A 191 4.71 -10.22 -9.43
C ASP A 191 4.97 -10.15 -7.93
N ILE A 192 4.28 -9.28 -7.19
CA ILE A 192 4.33 -9.20 -5.73
C ILE A 192 3.90 -10.53 -5.09
N ILE A 193 2.83 -11.16 -5.58
CA ILE A 193 2.39 -12.46 -5.09
C ILE A 193 3.49 -13.51 -5.29
N ARG A 194 4.15 -13.52 -6.46
CA ARG A 194 5.25 -14.45 -6.77
C ARG A 194 6.46 -14.18 -5.89
N GLU A 195 6.89 -12.91 -5.73
CA GLU A 195 8.01 -12.52 -4.87
C GLU A 195 7.80 -12.94 -3.41
N VAL A 196 6.60 -12.76 -2.87
CA VAL A 196 6.25 -13.20 -1.51
C VAL A 196 6.27 -14.73 -1.44
N SER A 197 5.73 -15.45 -2.43
CA SER A 197 5.79 -16.91 -2.48
C SER A 197 7.23 -17.44 -2.52
N GLU A 198 8.13 -16.76 -3.24
CA GLU A 198 9.55 -17.08 -3.31
C GLU A 198 10.28 -16.76 -1.99
N THR A 199 9.90 -15.69 -1.31
CA THR A 199 10.47 -15.28 -0.01
C THR A 199 10.09 -16.26 1.11
N PHE A 200 8.91 -16.89 1.02
CA PHE A 200 8.41 -17.85 2.02
C PHE A 200 8.11 -19.21 1.40
N PRO A 201 9.15 -19.98 1.01
CA PRO A 201 8.96 -21.24 0.31
C PRO A 201 8.16 -22.24 1.15
N GLY A 202 7.18 -22.88 0.51
CA GLY A 202 6.27 -23.85 1.14
C GLY A 202 5.08 -23.25 1.88
N LYS A 203 4.98 -21.91 1.97
CA LYS A 203 3.79 -21.23 2.51
C LYS A 203 2.88 -20.81 1.35
N LYS A 204 1.59 -21.08 1.49
CA LYS A 204 0.58 -20.64 0.52
C LYS A 204 0.33 -19.14 0.67
N VAL A 205 0.30 -18.41 -0.44
CA VAL A 205 -0.24 -17.05 -0.45
C VAL A 205 -1.77 -17.15 -0.52
N PHE A 206 -2.44 -16.61 0.48
CA PHE A 206 -3.91 -16.71 0.62
C PHE A 206 -4.61 -15.50 0.01
N SER A 207 -4.17 -14.28 0.35
CA SER A 207 -4.85 -13.05 -0.08
C SER A 207 -3.88 -11.90 -0.38
N LEU A 208 -4.27 -11.02 -1.32
CA LEU A 208 -3.62 -9.74 -1.58
C LEU A 208 -4.62 -8.60 -1.43
N ILE A 209 -4.28 -7.59 -0.63
CA ILE A 209 -5.12 -6.44 -0.33
C ILE A 209 -4.39 -5.15 -0.72
N GLY A 210 -5.06 -4.25 -1.47
CA GLY A 210 -4.59 -2.91 -1.82
C GLY A 210 -4.92 -2.49 -3.24
N GLY A 211 -4.32 -1.43 -3.73
CA GLY A 211 -4.46 -0.94 -5.10
C GLY A 211 -3.53 -1.67 -6.07
N PHE A 212 -3.93 -1.76 -7.33
CA PHE A 212 -3.17 -2.43 -8.37
C PHE A 212 -2.68 -1.48 -9.48
N HIS A 213 -2.79 -0.17 -9.26
CA HIS A 213 -2.36 0.89 -10.17
C HIS A 213 -2.87 0.71 -11.61
N LEU A 214 -4.20 0.55 -11.75
CA LEU A 214 -4.85 0.21 -13.03
C LEU A 214 -5.72 1.32 -13.61
N PHE A 215 -5.88 2.45 -12.92
CA PHE A 215 -6.79 3.53 -13.32
C PHE A 215 -6.50 4.08 -14.74
N ASN A 216 -5.26 3.98 -15.20
CA ASN A 216 -4.79 4.45 -16.51
C ASN A 216 -4.46 3.31 -17.50
N LYS A 217 -4.75 2.04 -17.17
CA LYS A 217 -4.44 0.88 -18.01
C LYS A 217 -5.55 0.59 -19.02
N THR A 218 -5.17 -0.04 -20.14
CA THR A 218 -6.13 -0.55 -21.12
C THR A 218 -6.86 -1.79 -20.60
N ASP A 219 -8.02 -2.10 -21.19
CA ASP A 219 -8.78 -3.30 -20.83
C ASP A 219 -7.97 -4.59 -21.06
N GLU A 220 -7.14 -4.63 -22.11
CA GLU A 220 -6.26 -5.76 -22.40
C GLU A 220 -5.19 -5.96 -21.31
N GLU A 221 -4.60 -4.89 -20.79
CA GLU A 221 -3.65 -4.95 -19.69
C GLU A 221 -4.31 -5.46 -18.41
N ILE A 222 -5.54 -4.99 -18.11
CA ILE A 222 -6.30 -5.41 -16.95
C ILE A 222 -6.69 -6.89 -17.05
N LEU A 223 -7.17 -7.33 -18.21
CA LEU A 223 -7.51 -8.74 -18.45
C LEU A 223 -6.29 -9.65 -18.33
N ARG A 224 -5.13 -9.21 -18.85
CA ARG A 224 -3.87 -9.93 -18.70
C ARG A 224 -3.46 -10.06 -17.24
N LEU A 225 -3.59 -8.98 -16.46
CA LEU A 225 -3.30 -9.03 -15.02
C LEU A 225 -4.25 -10.00 -14.30
N ALA A 226 -5.54 -10.01 -14.64
CA ALA A 226 -6.49 -10.94 -14.04
C ALA A 226 -6.08 -12.41 -14.28
N GLU A 227 -5.62 -12.75 -15.48
CA GLU A 227 -5.09 -14.08 -15.80
C GLU A 227 -3.82 -14.40 -15.00
N GLN A 228 -2.89 -13.45 -14.93
CA GLN A 228 -1.66 -13.60 -14.13
C GLN A 228 -1.93 -13.80 -12.64
N ILE A 229 -2.90 -13.08 -12.07
CA ILE A 229 -3.34 -13.27 -10.68
C ILE A 229 -3.90 -14.68 -10.48
N ARG A 230 -4.75 -15.15 -11.39
CA ARG A 230 -5.32 -16.51 -11.32
C ARG A 230 -4.24 -17.59 -11.39
N GLU A 231 -3.23 -17.40 -12.24
CA GLU A 231 -2.09 -18.32 -12.38
C GLU A 231 -1.23 -18.44 -11.11
N THR A 232 -1.24 -17.44 -10.22
CA THR A 232 -0.53 -17.52 -8.93
C THR A 232 -1.15 -18.51 -7.96
N GLY A 233 -2.40 -18.90 -8.17
CA GLY A 233 -3.15 -19.79 -7.26
C GLY A 233 -3.62 -19.10 -5.97
N ILE A 234 -3.58 -17.76 -5.90
CA ILE A 234 -4.12 -16.99 -4.77
C ILE A 234 -5.64 -17.20 -4.65
N GLU A 235 -6.19 -17.20 -3.44
CA GLU A 235 -7.61 -17.44 -3.24
C GLU A 235 -8.48 -16.20 -3.34
N SER A 236 -7.96 -15.04 -2.89
CA SER A 236 -8.74 -13.80 -2.90
C SER A 236 -7.87 -12.56 -3.11
N VAL A 237 -8.46 -11.55 -3.73
CA VAL A 237 -7.89 -10.21 -3.83
C VAL A 237 -8.94 -9.18 -3.42
N TYR A 238 -8.51 -8.20 -2.62
CA TYR A 238 -9.32 -7.05 -2.24
C TYR A 238 -8.65 -5.81 -2.81
N THR A 239 -9.31 -5.11 -3.75
CA THR A 239 -8.65 -4.02 -4.46
C THR A 239 -9.54 -2.80 -4.63
N GLY A 240 -8.93 -1.61 -4.57
CA GLY A 240 -9.58 -0.30 -4.67
C GLY A 240 -8.54 0.78 -4.96
N HIS A 241 -8.73 1.98 -4.43
CA HIS A 241 -7.81 3.10 -4.54
C HIS A 241 -7.34 3.32 -5.99
N CYS A 242 -6.05 3.17 -6.28
CA CYS A 242 -5.45 3.37 -7.61
C CYS A 242 -5.82 2.26 -8.64
N THR A 243 -6.61 1.27 -8.28
CA THR A 243 -7.22 0.34 -9.22
C THR A 243 -8.27 1.05 -10.09
N GLY A 244 -9.11 1.88 -9.48
CA GLY A 244 -10.21 2.58 -10.14
C GLY A 244 -11.41 1.68 -10.47
N ASP A 245 -12.60 2.27 -10.51
CA ASP A 245 -13.87 1.52 -10.65
C ASP A 245 -14.00 0.75 -11.96
N ARG A 246 -13.55 1.33 -13.08
CA ARG A 246 -13.57 0.65 -14.39
C ARG A 246 -12.73 -0.63 -14.37
N ALA A 247 -11.49 -0.52 -13.89
CA ALA A 247 -10.59 -1.67 -13.84
C ALA A 247 -11.08 -2.71 -12.84
N PHE A 248 -11.62 -2.29 -11.68
CA PHE A 248 -12.27 -3.20 -10.75
C PHE A 248 -13.41 -3.97 -11.39
N GLY A 249 -14.28 -3.31 -12.17
CA GLY A 249 -15.37 -3.97 -12.88
C GLY A 249 -14.90 -5.11 -13.80
N ILE A 250 -13.82 -4.86 -14.57
CA ILE A 250 -13.21 -5.87 -15.46
C ILE A 250 -12.60 -7.02 -14.64
N LEU A 251 -11.86 -6.69 -13.55
CA LEU A 251 -11.31 -7.71 -12.66
C LEU A 251 -12.40 -8.56 -12.02
N LYS A 252 -13.50 -7.95 -11.56
CA LYS A 252 -14.64 -8.65 -10.95
C LYS A 252 -15.32 -9.58 -11.93
N GLU A 253 -15.50 -9.16 -13.19
CA GLU A 253 -16.05 -10.02 -14.24
C GLU A 253 -15.16 -11.25 -14.50
N LYS A 254 -13.84 -11.06 -14.56
CA LYS A 254 -12.88 -12.14 -14.85
C LYS A 254 -12.61 -13.05 -13.65
N LEU A 255 -12.44 -12.48 -12.47
CA LEU A 255 -12.05 -13.22 -11.25
C LEU A 255 -13.25 -13.71 -10.44
N GLY A 256 -14.45 -13.18 -10.68
CA GLY A 256 -15.67 -13.59 -9.99
C GLY A 256 -15.60 -13.32 -8.48
N SER A 257 -15.90 -14.34 -7.66
CA SER A 257 -15.88 -14.25 -6.19
C SER A 257 -14.48 -14.06 -5.60
N MET A 258 -13.42 -14.27 -6.38
CA MET A 258 -12.04 -14.06 -5.93
C MET A 258 -11.75 -12.57 -5.70
N ALA A 259 -12.38 -11.64 -6.45
CA ALA A 259 -12.14 -10.20 -6.36
C ALA A 259 -13.24 -9.48 -5.58
N GLU A 260 -12.84 -8.68 -4.58
CA GLU A 260 -13.72 -7.82 -3.80
C GLU A 260 -13.22 -6.38 -3.82
N GLN A 261 -14.16 -5.40 -3.78
CA GLN A 261 -13.82 -3.98 -3.84
C GLN A 261 -13.53 -3.42 -2.44
N LEU A 262 -12.42 -2.69 -2.32
CA LEU A 262 -12.13 -1.91 -1.12
C LEU A 262 -13.05 -0.69 -1.08
N LYS A 263 -13.43 -0.31 0.14
CA LYS A 263 -14.12 0.94 0.48
C LYS A 263 -13.89 1.27 1.94
N VAL A 264 -14.01 2.52 2.31
CA VAL A 264 -13.87 2.94 3.71
C VAL A 264 -14.91 2.22 4.58
N GLY A 265 -14.47 1.69 5.71
CA GLY A 265 -15.29 0.93 6.66
C GLY A 265 -15.38 -0.57 6.36
N LEU A 266 -14.89 -1.05 5.21
CA LEU A 266 -14.81 -2.49 4.96
C LEU A 266 -13.88 -3.14 6.00
N SER A 267 -14.40 -4.17 6.67
CA SER A 267 -13.63 -5.02 7.58
C SER A 267 -13.52 -6.43 7.01
N ILE A 268 -12.30 -6.97 6.97
CA ILE A 268 -11.98 -8.29 6.41
C ILE A 268 -11.35 -9.14 7.52
N GLU A 269 -11.83 -10.37 7.68
CA GLU A 269 -11.29 -11.34 8.65
C GLU A 269 -10.60 -12.51 7.94
N PHE A 270 -9.42 -12.88 8.43
CA PHE A 270 -8.56 -13.93 7.86
C PHE A 270 -8.27 -15.04 8.85
#